data_cb6212ee0a130a1e78e9ccda91fcbcb1
#
_entry.id   cb6212ee0a130a1e78e9ccda91fcbcb1
#
_cell.length_a   1.000
_cell.length_b   1.000
_cell.length_c   1.000
_cell.angle_alpha   90.00
_cell.angle_beta   90.00
_cell.angle_gamma   90.00
#
_symmetry.space_group_name_H-M   'P 1'
#
loop_
_entity.id
_entity.type
_entity.pdbx_description
1 polymer ?
#
loop_
_entity_poly.entity_id
_entity_poly.type
_entity_poly.pdbx_seq_one_letter_code
_entity_poly.pdbx_strand_id
1 'polypeptide(L)'
;MAKTFINDNLRSLMTPKNATETSVDLYIYGDIVSSWWGAWDKEDKYPGAIKDFIKDADGKDINVHINSNGGSVFAGIAIYNMLKNYDGNVTVYIDGVAASIASVIAMAGDRIVMRTGSAMMVHSPMICLYGGYNAAEMREMAAQLDEIQKCIMQVYNSRKLSSVTSEAIE
;
A
#
# COMPACT_ATOMS: atom_id res chain seq x y z
N MET A 1 -11.90 -1.77 -32.91
CA MET A 1 -11.03 -2.50 -31.94
C MET A 1 -9.94 -1.54 -31.49
N ALA A 2 -10.05 -0.97 -30.29
CA ALA A 2 -9.01 -0.12 -29.72
C ALA A 2 -7.87 -1.02 -29.25
N LYS A 3 -6.70 -0.91 -29.89
CA LYS A 3 -5.47 -1.54 -29.37
C LYS A 3 -5.10 -0.80 -28.07
N THR A 4 -5.29 -1.46 -26.95
CA THR A 4 -4.74 -1.00 -25.66
C THR A 4 -3.23 -1.09 -25.77
N PHE A 5 -2.57 0.06 -25.87
CA PHE A 5 -1.11 0.14 -25.73
C PHE A 5 -0.76 -0.06 -24.26
N ILE A 6 -0.72 -1.30 -23.83
CA ILE A 6 -0.06 -1.64 -22.56
C ILE A 6 1.43 -1.60 -22.89
N ASN A 7 2.14 -0.68 -22.27
CA ASN A 7 3.58 -0.57 -22.41
C ASN A 7 4.21 -1.87 -21.90
N ASP A 8 4.80 -2.66 -22.80
CA ASP A 8 5.42 -3.96 -22.46
C ASP A 8 6.50 -3.84 -21.37
N ASN A 9 7.10 -2.64 -21.21
CA ASN A 9 8.01 -2.37 -20.10
C ASN A 9 7.31 -2.35 -18.73
N LEU A 10 6.04 -1.91 -18.64
CA LEU A 10 5.27 -1.97 -17.39
C LEU A 10 4.86 -3.42 -17.07
N ARG A 11 4.60 -4.22 -18.08
CA ARG A 11 4.28 -5.64 -17.90
C ARG A 11 5.48 -6.44 -17.36
N SER A 12 6.70 -6.11 -17.80
CA SER A 12 7.92 -6.79 -17.34
C SER A 12 8.30 -6.47 -15.88
N LEU A 13 7.82 -5.34 -15.34
CA LEU A 13 8.03 -4.94 -13.94
C LEU A 13 7.05 -5.61 -12.97
N MET A 14 5.98 -6.18 -13.52
CA MET A 14 4.90 -6.84 -12.76
C MET A 14 4.90 -8.36 -12.95
N THR A 15 5.79 -8.91 -13.76
CA THR A 15 5.99 -10.35 -13.78
C THR A 15 6.51 -10.80 -12.42
N PRO A 16 5.94 -11.84 -11.81
CA PRO A 16 6.46 -12.41 -10.58
C PRO A 16 7.95 -12.67 -10.72
N LYS A 17 8.76 -11.96 -9.93
CA LYS A 17 10.20 -12.22 -9.84
C LYS A 17 10.41 -13.33 -8.83
N ASN A 18 11.43 -14.16 -9.06
CA ASN A 18 11.76 -15.29 -8.18
C ASN A 18 10.59 -16.25 -7.92
N ALA A 19 9.71 -16.44 -8.92
CA ALA A 19 8.63 -17.40 -8.80
C ALA A 19 9.20 -18.82 -8.60
N THR A 20 8.82 -19.42 -7.48
CA THR A 20 9.03 -20.84 -7.23
C THR A 20 7.76 -21.62 -7.59
N GLU A 21 7.75 -22.93 -7.37
CA GLU A 21 6.52 -23.70 -7.50
C GLU A 21 5.43 -23.28 -6.50
N THR A 22 5.84 -22.74 -5.32
CA THR A 22 4.96 -22.46 -4.19
C THR A 22 4.86 -20.99 -3.81
N SER A 23 5.73 -20.10 -4.28
CA SER A 23 5.76 -18.69 -3.88
C SER A 23 6.17 -17.75 -5.00
N VAL A 24 5.76 -16.49 -4.87
CA VAL A 24 6.11 -15.38 -5.78
C VAL A 24 6.46 -14.13 -4.98
N ASP A 25 7.36 -13.30 -5.51
CA ASP A 25 7.75 -12.04 -4.86
C ASP A 25 7.06 -10.84 -5.52
N LEU A 26 6.45 -10.00 -4.70
CA LEU A 26 5.86 -8.70 -5.05
C LEU A 26 6.71 -7.58 -4.45
N TYR A 27 7.19 -6.67 -5.28
CA TYR A 27 7.96 -5.51 -4.82
C TYR A 27 7.10 -4.24 -4.85
N ILE A 28 6.89 -3.63 -3.68
CA ILE A 28 6.24 -2.33 -3.49
C ILE A 28 7.32 -1.32 -3.14
N TYR A 29 8.02 -0.86 -4.19
CA TYR A 29 9.05 0.15 -4.13
C TYR A 29 8.55 1.41 -4.82
N GLY A 30 9.06 2.59 -4.43
CA GLY A 30 8.58 3.86 -4.96
C GLY A 30 7.27 4.34 -4.34
N ASP A 31 6.57 5.26 -5.01
CA ASP A 31 5.35 5.88 -4.50
C ASP A 31 4.09 5.05 -4.76
N ILE A 32 3.12 5.17 -3.85
CA ILE A 32 1.79 4.60 -4.03
C ILE A 32 0.91 5.63 -4.72
N VAL A 33 0.50 5.34 -5.95
CA VAL A 33 -0.28 6.25 -6.80
C VAL A 33 -1.65 5.67 -7.12
N SER A 34 -2.61 6.54 -7.46
CA SER A 34 -4.00 6.12 -7.68
C SER A 34 -4.20 5.37 -9.00
N SER A 35 -3.37 5.64 -9.99
CA SER A 35 -3.47 5.04 -11.32
C SER A 35 -2.13 5.11 -12.05
N TRP A 36 -2.05 4.41 -13.19
CA TRP A 36 -0.86 4.41 -14.04
C TRP A 36 -0.46 5.81 -14.57
N TRP A 37 -1.39 6.75 -14.71
CA TRP A 37 -1.11 8.13 -15.10
C TRP A 37 -0.33 8.91 -14.04
N GLY A 38 -0.41 8.49 -12.76
CA GLY A 38 0.36 9.06 -11.67
C GLY A 38 1.70 8.36 -11.45
N ALA A 39 1.96 7.26 -12.15
CA ALA A 39 3.21 6.52 -12.05
C ALA A 39 4.26 7.16 -12.96
N TRP A 40 5.11 8.01 -12.38
CA TRP A 40 6.21 8.69 -13.07
C TRP A 40 7.48 7.86 -13.04
N ASP A 41 7.63 7.03 -12.01
CA ASP A 41 8.74 6.09 -11.87
C ASP A 41 8.25 4.66 -12.16
N LYS A 42 9.18 3.82 -12.65
CA LYS A 42 8.92 2.40 -12.90
C LYS A 42 8.63 1.62 -11.60
N GLU A 43 9.08 2.14 -10.48
CA GLU A 43 8.89 1.53 -9.16
C GLU A 43 7.55 1.89 -8.52
N ASP A 44 6.85 2.93 -8.99
CA ASP A 44 5.55 3.34 -8.47
C ASP A 44 4.51 2.24 -8.60
N LYS A 45 3.66 2.11 -7.58
CA LYS A 45 2.63 1.06 -7.53
C LYS A 45 1.23 1.65 -7.45
N TYR A 46 0.31 1.03 -8.18
CA TYR A 46 -1.10 1.39 -8.19
C TYR A 46 -1.99 0.14 -8.10
N PRO A 47 -3.25 0.26 -7.64
CA PRO A 47 -4.12 -0.89 -7.38
C PRO A 47 -4.30 -1.84 -8.56
N GLY A 48 -4.42 -1.31 -9.79
CA GLY A 48 -4.57 -2.13 -10.99
C GLY A 48 -3.40 -3.09 -11.21
N ALA A 49 -2.18 -2.62 -10.98
CA ALA A 49 -0.97 -3.41 -11.05
C ALA A 49 -0.96 -4.57 -10.06
N ILE A 50 -1.33 -4.28 -8.83
CA ILE A 50 -1.39 -5.28 -7.76
C ILE A 50 -2.48 -6.32 -8.05
N LYS A 51 -3.64 -5.87 -8.56
CA LYS A 51 -4.72 -6.77 -8.98
C LYS A 51 -4.25 -7.77 -10.04
N ASP A 52 -3.53 -7.30 -11.06
CA ASP A 52 -3.03 -8.16 -12.13
C ASP A 52 -1.98 -9.14 -11.58
N PHE A 53 -1.07 -8.66 -10.72
CA PHE A 53 -0.09 -9.50 -10.03
C PHE A 53 -0.76 -10.63 -9.21
N ILE A 54 -1.75 -10.29 -8.39
CA ILE A 54 -2.47 -11.25 -7.55
C ILE A 54 -3.16 -12.33 -8.41
N LYS A 55 -3.72 -11.95 -9.55
CA LYS A 55 -4.31 -12.89 -10.49
C LYS A 55 -3.26 -13.85 -11.06
N ASP A 56 -2.07 -13.35 -11.37
CA ASP A 56 -0.99 -14.15 -11.95
C ASP A 56 -0.27 -15.01 -10.87
N ALA A 57 -0.41 -14.65 -9.59
CA ALA A 57 0.10 -15.44 -8.48
C ALA A 57 -0.61 -16.78 -8.30
N ASP A 58 -1.86 -16.90 -8.78
CA ASP A 58 -2.61 -18.14 -8.90
C ASP A 58 -2.65 -19.01 -7.62
N GLY A 59 -2.90 -18.38 -6.48
CA GLY A 59 -2.98 -19.04 -5.17
C GLY A 59 -1.65 -19.39 -4.50
N LYS A 60 -0.50 -19.04 -5.11
CA LYS A 60 0.82 -19.23 -4.48
C LYS A 60 1.02 -18.26 -3.32
N ASP A 61 1.86 -18.61 -2.36
CA ASP A 61 2.27 -17.68 -1.31
C ASP A 61 2.93 -16.42 -1.90
N ILE A 62 2.59 -15.25 -1.36
CA ILE A 62 3.16 -13.97 -1.81
C ILE A 62 4.13 -13.42 -0.76
N ASN A 63 5.38 -13.18 -1.18
CA ASN A 63 6.35 -12.40 -0.41
C ASN A 63 6.27 -10.94 -0.88
N VAL A 64 5.78 -10.05 -0.04
CA VAL A 64 5.68 -8.63 -0.33
C VAL A 64 6.90 -7.91 0.23
N HIS A 65 7.71 -7.34 -0.63
CA HIS A 65 8.88 -6.54 -0.29
C HIS A 65 8.52 -5.06 -0.34
N ILE A 66 8.68 -4.33 0.78
CA ILE A 66 8.31 -2.92 0.87
C ILE A 66 9.55 -2.04 1.08
N ASN A 67 9.68 -1.02 0.21
CA ASN A 67 10.57 0.12 0.37
C ASN A 67 9.90 1.35 -0.25
N SER A 68 9.00 2.00 0.51
CA SER A 68 8.11 3.05 0.03
C SER A 68 7.88 4.12 1.09
N ASN A 69 7.87 5.38 0.65
CA ASN A 69 7.49 6.53 1.48
C ASN A 69 5.96 6.69 1.62
N GLY A 70 5.19 5.89 0.89
CA GLY A 70 3.73 5.97 0.89
C GLY A 70 3.16 6.68 -0.33
N GLY A 71 2.12 7.49 -0.16
CA GLY A 71 1.46 8.22 -1.25
C GLY A 71 -0.05 8.27 -1.11
N SER A 72 -0.80 7.89 -2.15
CA SER A 72 -2.27 7.95 -2.18
C SER A 72 -2.91 7.00 -1.17
N VAL A 73 -3.62 7.57 -0.20
CA VAL A 73 -4.26 6.80 0.88
C VAL A 73 -5.25 5.77 0.34
N PHE A 74 -6.16 6.17 -0.54
CA PHE A 74 -7.17 5.25 -1.06
C PHE A 74 -6.58 4.16 -1.96
N ALA A 75 -5.51 4.46 -2.70
CA ALA A 75 -4.77 3.45 -3.44
C ALA A 75 -4.15 2.42 -2.50
N GLY A 76 -3.51 2.87 -1.43
CA GLY A 76 -2.92 1.98 -0.44
C GLY A 76 -3.93 1.14 0.32
N ILE A 77 -5.09 1.70 0.70
CA ILE A 77 -6.20 0.94 1.30
C ILE A 77 -6.72 -0.14 0.33
N ALA A 78 -6.85 0.18 -0.96
CA ALA A 78 -7.25 -0.80 -1.96
C ALA A 78 -6.24 -1.94 -2.09
N ILE A 79 -4.94 -1.62 -2.11
CA ILE A 79 -3.85 -2.60 -2.13
C ILE A 79 -3.88 -3.47 -0.86
N TYR A 80 -4.00 -2.85 0.32
CA TYR A 80 -4.16 -3.56 1.58
C TYR A 80 -5.28 -4.59 1.53
N ASN A 81 -6.48 -4.17 1.09
CA ASN A 81 -7.63 -5.05 1.02
C ASN A 81 -7.44 -6.19 0.02
N MET A 82 -6.81 -5.95 -1.13
CA MET A 82 -6.52 -7.01 -2.10
C MET A 82 -5.57 -8.06 -1.53
N LEU A 83 -4.50 -7.65 -0.86
CA LEU A 83 -3.56 -8.57 -0.23
C LEU A 83 -4.17 -9.26 0.99
N LYS A 84 -4.98 -8.55 1.78
CA LYS A 84 -5.63 -9.12 2.98
C LYS A 84 -6.67 -10.19 2.68
N ASN A 85 -7.35 -10.06 1.53
CA ASN A 85 -8.36 -11.01 1.07
C ASN A 85 -7.80 -12.05 0.07
N TYR A 86 -6.49 -12.14 -0.04
CA TYR A 86 -5.85 -13.14 -0.88
C TYR A 86 -5.90 -14.53 -0.20
N ASP A 87 -6.18 -15.58 -0.97
CA ASP A 87 -6.38 -16.94 -0.43
C ASP A 87 -5.07 -17.63 -0.02
N GLY A 88 -3.90 -17.23 -0.57
CA GLY A 88 -2.57 -17.74 -0.19
C GLY A 88 -1.99 -16.97 1.00
N ASN A 89 -0.89 -17.46 1.56
CA ASN A 89 -0.19 -16.76 2.64
C ASN A 89 0.53 -15.51 2.11
N VAL A 90 0.45 -14.42 2.86
CA VAL A 90 1.16 -13.17 2.57
C VAL A 90 2.20 -12.91 3.64
N THR A 91 3.48 -12.94 3.26
CA THR A 91 4.58 -12.51 4.15
C THR A 91 5.12 -11.17 3.68
N VAL A 92 5.09 -10.17 4.55
CA VAL A 92 5.62 -8.83 4.26
C VAL A 92 7.02 -8.68 4.82
N TYR A 93 7.95 -8.21 3.99
CA TYR A 93 9.32 -7.85 4.35
C TYR A 93 9.50 -6.35 4.21
N ILE A 94 9.85 -5.66 5.29
CA ILE A 94 10.26 -4.26 5.23
C ILE A 94 11.75 -4.23 4.92
N ASP A 95 12.09 -3.95 3.66
CA ASP A 95 13.48 -4.01 3.20
C ASP A 95 14.26 -2.73 3.53
N GLY A 96 13.62 -1.58 3.49
CA GLY A 96 14.19 -0.29 3.89
C GLY A 96 13.21 0.50 4.74
N VAL A 97 12.15 1.02 4.13
CA VAL A 97 11.14 1.80 4.84
C VAL A 97 9.72 1.42 4.40
N ALA A 98 8.79 1.37 5.36
CA ALA A 98 7.36 1.37 5.11
C ALA A 98 6.76 2.58 5.79
N ALA A 99 6.64 3.70 5.05
CA ALA A 99 6.17 4.95 5.61
C ALA A 99 4.75 5.29 5.17
N SER A 100 4.02 6.02 6.02
CA SER A 100 2.67 6.50 5.71
C SER A 100 1.77 5.36 5.26
N ILE A 101 1.09 5.48 4.13
CA ILE A 101 0.16 4.46 3.63
C ILE A 101 0.84 3.12 3.28
N ALA A 102 2.15 3.09 3.03
CA ALA A 102 2.89 1.85 2.84
C ALA A 102 2.95 1.00 4.13
N SER A 103 2.93 1.65 5.30
CA SER A 103 2.82 0.93 6.58
C SER A 103 1.45 0.30 6.79
N VAL A 104 0.38 0.90 6.26
CA VAL A 104 -0.97 0.31 6.22
C VAL A 104 -0.98 -0.92 5.31
N ILE A 105 -0.35 -0.84 4.13
CA ILE A 105 -0.21 -2.00 3.23
C ILE A 105 0.51 -3.15 3.94
N ALA A 106 1.55 -2.85 4.71
CA ALA A 106 2.28 -3.86 5.46
C ALA A 106 1.40 -4.65 6.44
N MET A 107 0.35 -4.04 6.98
CA MET A 107 -0.61 -4.71 7.87
C MET A 107 -1.42 -5.82 7.18
N ALA A 108 -1.41 -5.92 5.86
CA ALA A 108 -2.07 -7.01 5.15
C ALA A 108 -1.38 -8.38 5.35
N GLY A 109 -0.08 -8.38 5.61
CA GLY A 109 0.69 -9.62 5.76
C GLY A 109 0.21 -10.48 6.93
N ASP A 110 0.17 -11.78 6.75
CA ASP A 110 -0.03 -12.72 7.86
C ASP A 110 1.18 -12.69 8.80
N ARG A 111 2.35 -12.49 8.21
CA ARG A 111 3.62 -12.26 8.89
C ARG A 111 4.28 -10.98 8.38
N ILE A 112 4.82 -10.17 9.30
CA ILE A 112 5.59 -8.97 8.98
C ILE A 112 7.01 -9.17 9.52
N VAL A 113 8.00 -8.99 8.66
CA VAL A 113 9.43 -9.13 8.97
C VAL A 113 10.09 -7.79 8.73
N MET A 114 10.58 -7.18 9.80
CA MET A 114 11.42 -5.99 9.71
C MET A 114 12.88 -6.44 9.63
N ARG A 115 13.56 -6.05 8.56
CA ARG A 115 14.99 -6.34 8.40
C ARG A 115 15.83 -5.40 9.27
N THR A 116 17.04 -5.82 9.60
CA THR A 116 17.96 -4.95 10.35
C THR A 116 18.18 -3.64 9.61
N GLY A 117 17.96 -2.52 10.32
CA GLY A 117 18.06 -1.17 9.76
C GLY A 117 16.82 -0.68 9.02
N SER A 118 15.78 -1.52 8.83
CA SER A 118 14.52 -1.04 8.28
C SER A 118 13.71 -0.25 9.30
N ALA A 119 12.83 0.60 8.80
CA ALA A 119 11.96 1.47 9.60
C ALA A 119 10.51 1.38 9.14
N MET A 120 9.59 1.61 10.08
CA MET A 120 8.19 1.87 9.80
C MET A 120 7.82 3.25 10.35
N MET A 121 7.11 4.06 9.56
CA MET A 121 6.69 5.40 9.99
C MET A 121 5.19 5.55 9.79
N VAL A 122 4.54 5.99 10.85
CA VAL A 122 3.10 6.25 10.92
C VAL A 122 2.89 7.73 11.22
N HIS A 123 1.95 8.35 10.55
CA HIS A 123 1.51 9.71 10.81
C HIS A 123 0.04 9.89 10.37
N SER A 124 -0.61 10.92 10.87
CA SER A 124 -1.96 11.29 10.45
C SER A 124 -2.01 11.63 8.96
N PRO A 125 -3.12 11.35 8.26
CA PRO A 125 -3.28 11.71 6.86
C PRO A 125 -3.22 13.23 6.70
N MET A 126 -2.66 13.68 5.58
CA MET A 126 -2.55 15.11 5.27
C MET A 126 -2.96 15.38 3.83
N ILE A 127 -3.37 16.63 3.58
CA ILE A 127 -3.73 17.13 2.26
C ILE A 127 -2.87 18.34 1.92
N CYS A 128 -2.40 18.42 0.69
CA CYS A 128 -1.76 19.61 0.15
C CYS A 128 -2.80 20.44 -0.60
N LEU A 129 -2.96 21.70 -0.21
CA LEU A 129 -3.95 22.61 -0.78
C LEU A 129 -3.26 23.76 -1.51
N TYR A 130 -3.79 24.12 -2.67
CA TYR A 130 -3.39 25.29 -3.45
C TYR A 130 -4.64 26.11 -3.76
N GLY A 131 -4.62 27.41 -3.44
CA GLY A 131 -5.71 28.33 -3.70
C GLY A 131 -6.26 29.02 -2.45
N GLY A 132 -7.38 29.74 -2.61
CA GLY A 132 -8.08 30.40 -1.51
C GLY A 132 -9.23 29.52 -1.01
N TYR A 133 -9.29 29.32 0.31
CA TYR A 133 -10.34 28.55 0.95
C TYR A 133 -10.97 29.38 2.08
N ASN A 134 -12.28 29.33 2.19
CA ASN A 134 -12.96 29.93 3.33
C ASN A 134 -13.02 29.00 4.56
N ALA A 135 -13.45 29.55 5.70
CA ALA A 135 -13.44 28.78 6.95
C ALA A 135 -14.39 27.55 6.93
N ALA A 136 -15.45 27.57 6.16
CA ALA A 136 -16.35 26.42 6.04
C ALA A 136 -15.69 25.29 5.25
N GLU A 137 -15.10 25.60 4.13
CA GLU A 137 -14.36 24.64 3.28
C GLU A 137 -13.18 24.00 4.06
N MET A 138 -12.43 24.79 4.84
CA MET A 138 -11.35 24.27 5.67
C MET A 138 -11.84 23.28 6.74
N ARG A 139 -13.00 23.56 7.36
CA ARG A 139 -13.59 22.63 8.35
C ARG A 139 -14.08 21.34 7.69
N GLU A 140 -14.67 21.44 6.51
CA GLU A 140 -15.09 20.25 5.74
C GLU A 140 -13.90 19.36 5.38
N MET A 141 -12.80 19.95 4.89
CA MET A 141 -11.57 19.21 4.58
C MET A 141 -10.97 18.56 5.82
N ALA A 142 -10.95 19.26 6.97
CA ALA A 142 -10.49 18.70 8.23
C ALA A 142 -11.35 17.49 8.64
N ALA A 143 -12.68 17.61 8.54
CA ALA A 143 -13.58 16.50 8.85
C ALA A 143 -13.36 15.29 7.92
N GLN A 144 -13.06 15.51 6.65
CA GLN A 144 -12.72 14.44 5.71
C GLN A 144 -11.42 13.73 6.10
N LEU A 145 -10.40 14.47 6.54
CA LEU A 145 -9.14 13.89 7.03
C LEU A 145 -9.37 13.05 8.30
N ASP A 146 -10.23 13.51 9.21
CA ASP A 146 -10.60 12.74 10.41
C ASP A 146 -11.28 11.40 10.07
N GLU A 147 -12.17 11.38 9.07
CA GLU A 147 -12.78 10.14 8.59
C GLU A 147 -11.75 9.19 7.93
N ILE A 148 -10.83 9.73 7.13
CA ILE A 148 -9.73 8.97 6.55
C ILE A 148 -8.86 8.37 7.65
N GLN A 149 -8.53 9.14 8.69
CA GLN A 149 -7.76 8.66 9.83
C GLN A 149 -8.46 7.50 10.54
N LYS A 150 -9.76 7.58 10.75
CA LYS A 150 -10.55 6.47 11.34
C LYS A 150 -10.43 5.19 10.52
N CYS A 151 -10.49 5.28 9.18
CA CYS A 151 -10.30 4.12 8.30
C CYS A 151 -8.90 3.50 8.47
N ILE A 152 -7.86 4.32 8.49
CA ILE A 152 -6.46 3.88 8.70
C ILE A 152 -6.32 3.22 10.09
N MET A 153 -6.87 3.84 11.12
CA MET A 153 -6.82 3.33 12.49
C MET A 153 -7.51 1.98 12.66
N GLN A 154 -8.58 1.71 11.90
CA GLN A 154 -9.21 0.38 11.88
C GLN A 154 -8.22 -0.70 11.44
N VAL A 155 -7.38 -0.42 10.44
CA VAL A 155 -6.36 -1.37 9.96
C VAL A 155 -5.32 -1.64 11.05
N TYR A 156 -4.74 -0.60 11.66
CA TYR A 156 -3.76 -0.81 12.73
C TYR A 156 -4.36 -1.52 13.95
N ASN A 157 -5.57 -1.12 14.34
CA ASN A 157 -6.28 -1.74 15.46
C ASN A 157 -6.57 -3.23 15.23
N SER A 158 -6.77 -3.66 14.00
CA SER A 158 -6.95 -5.07 13.66
C SER A 158 -5.70 -5.93 13.91
N ARG A 159 -4.52 -5.30 14.03
CA ARG A 159 -3.21 -5.95 14.20
C ARG A 159 -2.57 -5.72 15.56
N LYS A 160 -3.09 -4.78 16.36
CA LYS A 160 -2.51 -4.48 17.66
C LYS A 160 -2.63 -5.65 18.63
N LEU A 161 -1.67 -5.78 19.51
CA LEU A 161 -1.78 -6.66 20.65
C LEU A 161 -2.85 -6.13 21.62
N SER A 162 -3.53 -7.01 22.35
CA SER A 162 -4.56 -6.62 23.33
C SER A 162 -4.06 -5.70 24.45
N SER A 163 -2.76 -5.67 24.68
CA SER A 163 -2.10 -4.80 25.66
C SER A 163 -1.82 -3.38 25.17
N VAL A 164 -2.00 -3.09 23.87
CA VAL A 164 -1.75 -1.77 23.28
C VAL A 164 -3.07 -1.01 23.14
N THR A 165 -3.15 0.21 23.66
CA THR A 165 -4.32 1.09 23.48
C THR A 165 -4.30 1.76 22.12
N SER A 166 -5.46 2.21 21.63
CA SER A 166 -5.55 2.94 20.36
C SER A 166 -4.81 4.29 20.42
N GLU A 167 -4.84 4.94 21.59
CA GLU A 167 -4.14 6.22 21.84
C GLU A 167 -2.59 6.12 21.72
N ALA A 168 -2.05 4.91 21.86
CA ALA A 168 -0.61 4.69 21.66
C ALA A 168 -0.19 4.63 20.18
N ILE A 169 -1.16 4.66 19.26
CA ILE A 169 -0.93 4.59 17.81
C ILE A 169 -1.23 5.95 17.15
N GLU A 170 -2.07 6.80 17.76
CA GLU A 170 -2.38 8.16 17.32
C GLU A 170 -1.21 9.12 17.60
#